data_fb404fe33a7661bf675c019a9fb2010f
#
_entry.id   fb404fe33a7661bf675c019a9fb2010f
#
_cell.length_a   1.000
_cell.length_b   1.000
_cell.length_c   1.000
_cell.angle_alpha   90.00
_cell.angle_beta   90.00
_cell.angle_gamma   90.00
#
_symmetry.space_group_name_H-M   'P 1'
#
loop_
_entity.id
_entity.type
_entity.pdbx_description
1 polymer ?
#
loop_
_entity_poly.entity_id
_entity_poly.type
_entity_poly.pdbx_seq_one_letter_code
_entity_poly.pdbx_strand_id
1 'polypeptide(L)'
;MKSLKMAVNLGTRGADAARNLVEYCNDETDTYYAEMRRKNGFEKPFGIKLWCLGNEMDGPWQICSKTPYEYGRIACETAKLMKWTDPSIELVACGSSNINMPTFGEWERTVLRECY
;
A
#
# COMPACT_ATOMS: atom_id res chain seq x y z
N MET A 1 5.52 -21.99 7.03
CA MET A 1 4.55 -21.29 6.14
C MET A 1 5.21 -20.04 5.61
N LYS A 2 5.18 -19.83 4.30
CA LYS A 2 5.70 -18.59 3.74
C LYS A 2 4.76 -17.45 4.11
N SER A 3 5.29 -16.34 4.64
CA SER A 3 4.50 -15.15 4.87
C SER A 3 4.13 -14.51 3.53
N LEU A 4 2.87 -14.12 3.40
CA LEU A 4 2.39 -13.39 2.22
C LEU A 4 2.62 -11.91 2.41
N LYS A 5 2.97 -11.25 1.32
CA LYS A 5 3.03 -9.79 1.27
C LYS A 5 2.28 -9.31 0.03
N MET A 6 1.69 -8.13 0.13
CA MET A 6 0.88 -7.54 -0.92
C MET A 6 1.35 -6.11 -1.18
N ALA A 7 1.36 -5.71 -2.44
CA ALA A 7 1.58 -4.32 -2.80
C ALA A 7 0.26 -3.71 -3.25
N VAL A 8 -0.07 -2.52 -2.75
CA VAL A 8 -1.24 -1.78 -3.22
C VAL A 8 -0.86 -0.89 -4.38
N ASN A 9 -1.81 -0.63 -5.27
CA ASN A 9 -1.60 0.24 -6.42
C ASN A 9 -1.82 1.70 -6.02
N LEU A 10 -0.75 2.48 -5.93
CA LEU A 10 -0.81 3.93 -5.68
C LEU A 10 -0.48 4.75 -6.92
N GLY A 11 -0.37 4.12 -8.09
CA GLY A 11 -0.23 4.81 -9.36
C GLY A 11 -1.58 5.21 -9.94
N THR A 12 -2.33 4.23 -10.44
CA THR A 12 -3.64 4.45 -11.06
C THR A 12 -4.80 4.37 -10.07
N ARG A 13 -4.56 3.94 -8.82
CA ARG A 13 -5.56 3.85 -7.76
C ARG A 13 -5.14 4.69 -6.56
N GLY A 14 -6.08 4.97 -5.69
CA GLY A 14 -5.87 5.79 -4.51
C GLY A 14 -6.00 5.04 -3.20
N ALA A 15 -6.10 5.81 -2.11
CA ALA A 15 -6.15 5.28 -0.76
C ALA A 15 -7.38 4.40 -0.50
N ASP A 16 -8.51 4.72 -1.12
CA ASP A 16 -9.75 3.96 -0.97
C ASP A 16 -9.63 2.54 -1.53
N ALA A 17 -9.02 2.38 -2.71
CA ALA A 17 -8.79 1.06 -3.29
C ALA A 17 -7.86 0.21 -2.42
N ALA A 18 -6.82 0.81 -1.86
CA ALA A 18 -5.90 0.13 -0.94
C ALA A 18 -6.63 -0.31 0.33
N ARG A 19 -7.40 0.58 0.92
CA ARG A 19 -8.24 0.30 2.09
C ARG A 19 -9.19 -0.88 1.80
N ASN A 20 -9.85 -0.84 0.66
CA ASN A 20 -10.82 -1.87 0.28
C ASN A 20 -10.15 -3.24 0.11
N LEU A 21 -8.93 -3.26 -0.39
CA LEU A 21 -8.17 -4.51 -0.54
C LEU A 21 -7.80 -5.11 0.82
N VAL A 22 -7.43 -4.27 1.79
CA VAL A 22 -7.17 -4.74 3.17
C VAL A 22 -8.44 -5.35 3.77
N GLU A 23 -9.59 -4.70 3.62
CA GLU A 23 -10.86 -5.23 4.10
C GLU A 23 -11.19 -6.57 3.44
N TYR A 24 -11.03 -6.65 2.12
CA TYR A 24 -11.28 -7.90 1.39
C TYR A 24 -10.41 -9.04 1.91
N CYS A 25 -9.13 -8.78 2.13
CA CYS A 25 -8.18 -9.83 2.51
C CYS A 25 -8.27 -10.21 3.98
N ASN A 26 -8.52 -9.26 4.86
CA ASN A 26 -8.26 -9.45 6.29
C ASN A 26 -9.47 -9.33 7.21
N ASP A 27 -10.57 -8.72 6.76
CA ASP A 27 -11.72 -8.50 7.64
C ASP A 27 -12.53 -9.79 7.79
N GLU A 28 -12.84 -10.13 9.04
CA GLU A 28 -13.63 -11.31 9.35
C GLU A 28 -15.08 -10.99 9.74
N THR A 29 -15.45 -9.70 9.77
CA THR A 29 -16.80 -9.27 10.10
C THR A 29 -17.67 -9.13 8.85
N ASP A 30 -18.91 -8.68 9.01
CA ASP A 30 -19.87 -8.62 7.90
C ASP A 30 -19.76 -7.31 7.12
N THR A 31 -18.57 -7.01 6.62
CA THR A 31 -18.33 -5.84 5.78
C THR A 31 -18.53 -6.17 4.30
N TYR A 32 -18.69 -5.12 3.47
CA TYR A 32 -18.97 -5.29 2.05
C TYR A 32 -17.91 -6.15 1.34
N TYR A 33 -16.62 -5.84 1.53
CA TYR A 33 -15.55 -6.56 0.85
C TYR A 33 -15.24 -7.92 1.49
N ALA A 34 -15.47 -8.07 2.80
CA ALA A 34 -15.39 -9.39 3.44
C ALA A 34 -16.47 -10.33 2.89
N GLU A 35 -17.69 -9.82 2.68
CA GLU A 35 -18.76 -10.60 2.07
C GLU A 35 -18.43 -10.96 0.61
N MET A 36 -17.82 -10.03 -0.14
CA MET A 36 -17.36 -10.32 -1.49
C MET A 36 -16.34 -11.45 -1.52
N ARG A 37 -15.39 -11.46 -0.57
CA ARG A 37 -14.42 -12.56 -0.44
C ARG A 37 -15.14 -13.89 -0.23
N ARG A 38 -16.13 -13.93 0.67
CA ARG A 38 -16.89 -15.15 0.94
C ARG A 38 -17.65 -15.63 -0.28
N LYS A 39 -18.29 -14.71 -0.99
CA LYS A 39 -19.00 -15.03 -2.24
C LYS A 39 -18.05 -15.57 -3.32
N ASN A 40 -16.79 -15.15 -3.28
CA ASN A 40 -15.76 -15.67 -4.18
C ASN A 40 -15.21 -17.03 -3.73
N GLY A 41 -15.71 -17.59 -2.63
CA GLY A 41 -15.35 -18.92 -2.17
C GLY A 41 -14.31 -18.96 -1.06
N PHE A 42 -13.91 -17.82 -0.52
CA PHE A 42 -12.87 -17.73 0.53
C PHE A 42 -13.50 -17.28 1.84
N GLU A 43 -13.98 -18.26 2.61
CA GLU A 43 -14.71 -18.02 3.86
C GLU A 43 -13.82 -17.33 4.89
N LYS A 44 -12.60 -17.81 5.08
CA LYS A 44 -11.67 -17.29 6.08
C LYS A 44 -10.84 -16.12 5.53
N PRO A 45 -10.52 -15.12 6.36
CA PRO A 45 -9.57 -14.07 5.96
C PRO A 45 -8.22 -14.65 5.58
N PHE A 46 -7.55 -13.99 4.62
CA PHE A 46 -6.20 -14.39 4.21
C PHE A 46 -5.15 -14.00 5.27
N GLY A 47 -5.44 -13.00 6.09
CA GLY A 47 -4.56 -12.58 7.17
C GLY A 47 -3.22 -12.05 6.67
N ILE A 48 -3.22 -11.27 5.60
CA ILE A 48 -1.99 -10.70 5.04
C ILE A 48 -1.51 -9.58 5.97
N LYS A 49 -0.29 -9.71 6.50
CA LYS A 49 0.24 -8.76 7.50
C LYS A 49 1.21 -7.75 6.91
N LEU A 50 1.92 -8.08 5.85
CA LEU A 50 2.92 -7.19 5.25
C LEU A 50 2.40 -6.59 3.95
N TRP A 51 2.31 -5.25 3.92
CA TRP A 51 1.77 -4.50 2.78
C TRP A 51 2.75 -3.45 2.32
N CYS A 52 3.00 -3.41 1.03
CA CYS A 52 3.86 -2.40 0.41
C CYS A 52 2.99 -1.28 -0.17
N LEU A 53 3.36 -0.04 0.09
CA LEU A 53 2.67 1.15 -0.42
C LEU A 53 3.20 1.48 -1.83
N GLY A 54 2.72 0.73 -2.81
CA GLY A 54 3.16 0.82 -4.19
C GLY A 54 4.40 0.00 -4.49
N ASN A 55 4.95 0.19 -5.68
CA ASN A 55 6.18 -0.45 -6.15
C ASN A 55 6.87 0.45 -7.16
N GLU A 56 8.16 0.70 -6.97
CA GLU A 56 8.99 1.52 -7.88
C GLU A 56 8.31 2.83 -8.29
N MET A 57 7.78 3.54 -7.32
CA MET A 57 6.88 4.69 -7.57
C MET A 57 7.58 5.90 -8.20
N ASP A 58 8.92 5.94 -8.16
CA ASP A 58 9.74 6.96 -8.79
C ASP A 58 10.11 6.62 -10.26
N GLY A 59 9.85 5.38 -10.68
CA GLY A 59 10.33 4.89 -11.96
C GLY A 59 9.54 5.43 -13.15
N PRO A 60 10.21 6.09 -14.14
CA PRO A 60 9.51 6.60 -15.31
C PRO A 60 8.92 5.50 -16.20
N TRP A 61 9.31 4.25 -15.98
CA TRP A 61 8.72 3.10 -16.65
C TRP A 61 7.36 2.69 -16.06
N GLN A 62 6.98 3.25 -14.90
CA GLN A 62 5.68 2.99 -14.28
C GLN A 62 4.65 3.99 -14.77
N ILE A 63 3.43 3.51 -15.06
CA ILE A 63 2.32 4.42 -15.31
C ILE A 63 2.00 5.19 -14.02
N CYS A 64 1.81 6.51 -14.13
CA CYS A 64 1.55 7.40 -12.99
C CYS A 64 2.68 7.38 -11.95
N SER A 65 3.94 7.31 -12.39
CA SER A 65 5.09 7.52 -11.52
C SER A 65 4.99 8.89 -10.86
N LYS A 66 5.57 9.05 -9.67
CA LYS A 66 5.34 10.21 -8.82
C LYS A 66 6.64 10.92 -8.47
N THR A 67 6.52 12.19 -8.15
CA THR A 67 7.59 12.92 -7.49
C THR A 67 7.67 12.46 -6.01
N PRO A 68 8.79 12.73 -5.33
CA PRO A 68 8.91 12.34 -3.91
C PRO A 68 7.81 12.92 -3.03
N TYR A 69 7.43 14.17 -3.27
CA TYR A 69 6.37 14.83 -2.50
C TYR A 69 5.00 14.20 -2.78
N GLU A 70 4.65 13.99 -4.04
CA GLU A 70 3.40 13.35 -4.42
C GLU A 70 3.27 11.97 -3.79
N TYR A 71 4.35 11.17 -3.87
CA TYR A 71 4.34 9.85 -3.28
C TYR A 71 4.23 9.91 -1.75
N GLY A 72 5.04 10.74 -1.10
CA GLY A 72 5.01 10.88 0.35
C GLY A 72 3.61 11.23 0.86
N ARG A 73 2.93 12.14 0.17
CA ARG A 73 1.58 12.54 0.56
C ARG A 73 0.57 11.41 0.41
N ILE A 74 0.53 10.76 -0.74
CA ILE A 74 -0.44 9.67 -0.94
C ILE A 74 -0.11 8.46 -0.07
N ALA A 75 1.16 8.14 0.12
CA ALA A 75 1.57 7.02 0.97
C ALA A 75 1.16 7.25 2.43
N CYS A 76 1.37 8.46 2.94
CA CYS A 76 0.99 8.82 4.31
C CYS A 76 -0.52 8.66 4.54
N GLU A 77 -1.33 9.22 3.67
CA GLU A 77 -2.79 9.15 3.82
C GLU A 77 -3.32 7.72 3.63
N THR A 78 -2.75 7.00 2.66
CA THR A 78 -3.10 5.61 2.44
C THR A 78 -2.76 4.75 3.66
N ALA A 79 -1.58 4.97 4.25
CA ALA A 79 -1.15 4.25 5.44
C ALA A 79 -2.13 4.42 6.61
N LYS A 80 -2.58 5.64 6.84
CA LYS A 80 -3.57 5.91 7.89
C LYS A 80 -4.84 5.10 7.66
N LEU A 81 -5.36 5.16 6.45
CA LEU A 81 -6.63 4.51 6.12
C LEU A 81 -6.52 2.98 6.20
N MET A 82 -5.43 2.42 5.74
CA MET A 82 -5.16 0.98 5.83
C MET A 82 -5.04 0.52 7.30
N LYS A 83 -4.33 1.29 8.12
CA LYS A 83 -4.16 0.99 9.54
C LYS A 83 -5.47 1.12 10.33
N TRP A 84 -6.34 2.05 9.95
CA TRP A 84 -7.67 2.14 10.54
C TRP A 84 -8.53 0.93 10.20
N THR A 85 -8.33 0.35 9.03
CA THR A 85 -9.06 -0.84 8.60
C THR A 85 -8.55 -2.10 9.30
N ASP A 86 -7.23 -2.25 9.43
CA ASP A 86 -6.59 -3.35 10.15
C ASP A 86 -5.32 -2.86 10.86
N PRO A 87 -5.39 -2.55 12.16
CA PRO A 87 -4.23 -2.06 12.91
C PRO A 87 -3.08 -3.04 13.01
N SER A 88 -3.32 -4.33 12.75
CA SER A 88 -2.29 -5.37 12.91
C SER A 88 -1.32 -5.47 11.74
N ILE A 89 -1.58 -4.78 10.64
CA ILE A 89 -0.72 -4.86 9.45
C ILE A 89 0.54 -4.02 9.60
N GLU A 90 1.60 -4.43 8.91
CA GLU A 90 2.84 -3.67 8.77
C GLU A 90 2.91 -3.09 7.37
N LEU A 91 3.35 -1.84 7.27
CA LEU A 91 3.42 -1.11 6.01
C LEU A 91 4.86 -0.80 5.65
N VAL A 92 5.17 -0.93 4.37
CA VAL A 92 6.50 -0.65 3.81
C VAL A 92 6.35 0.42 2.73
N ALA A 93 7.03 1.55 2.90
CA ALA A 93 7.08 2.60 1.89
C ALA A 93 8.14 2.27 0.83
N CYS A 94 7.94 2.75 -0.38
CA CYS A 94 8.94 2.66 -1.43
C CYS A 94 10.09 3.63 -1.18
N GLY A 95 11.32 3.11 -1.28
CA GLY A 95 12.50 3.95 -1.50
C GLY A 95 12.69 4.20 -3.01
N SER A 96 13.80 4.81 -3.37
CA SER A 96 14.18 4.93 -4.78
C SER A 96 14.36 3.55 -5.40
N SER A 97 14.02 3.42 -6.68
CA SER A 97 14.11 2.14 -7.39
C SER A 97 15.53 1.62 -7.50
N ASN A 98 16.51 2.53 -7.60
CA ASN A 98 17.92 2.18 -7.53
C ASN A 98 18.78 3.42 -7.22
N ILE A 99 20.05 3.19 -6.91
CA ILE A 99 20.99 4.25 -6.52
C ILE A 99 21.27 5.26 -7.63
N ASN A 100 21.01 4.92 -8.87
CA ASN A 100 21.26 5.79 -10.01
C ASN A 100 20.07 6.68 -10.38
N MET A 101 18.98 6.59 -9.63
CA MET A 101 17.81 7.45 -9.87
C MET A 101 18.16 8.90 -9.54
N PRO A 102 17.71 9.88 -10.39
CA PRO A 102 17.98 11.29 -10.15
C PRO A 102 17.50 11.78 -8.76
N THR A 103 16.47 11.15 -8.23
CA THR A 103 15.87 11.51 -6.95
C THR A 103 16.42 10.72 -5.76
N PHE A 104 17.42 9.86 -5.99
CA PHE A 104 17.98 9.05 -4.89
C PHE A 104 18.48 9.96 -3.74
N GLY A 105 18.11 9.63 -2.54
CA GLY A 105 18.42 10.41 -1.34
C GLY A 105 17.38 11.49 -1.05
N GLU A 106 17.01 12.29 -2.03
CA GLU A 106 15.94 13.27 -1.89
C GLU A 106 14.58 12.58 -1.75
N TRP A 107 14.36 11.52 -2.50
CA TRP A 107 13.15 10.71 -2.39
C TRP A 107 12.94 10.23 -0.97
N GLU A 108 13.93 9.58 -0.41
CA GLU A 108 13.85 9.01 0.94
C GLU A 108 13.63 10.10 1.99
N ARG A 109 14.39 11.21 1.90
CA ARG A 109 14.24 12.33 2.83
C ARG A 109 12.85 12.92 2.79
N THR A 110 12.32 13.13 1.59
CA THR A 110 11.00 13.74 1.40
C THR A 110 9.90 12.81 1.90
N VAL A 111 9.96 11.53 1.55
CA VAL A 111 8.97 10.54 1.97
C VAL A 111 8.95 10.42 3.50
N LEU A 112 10.11 10.32 4.12
CA LEU A 112 10.20 10.24 5.59
C LEU A 112 9.63 11.50 6.26
N ARG A 113 9.91 12.67 5.70
CA ARG A 113 9.36 13.94 6.23
C ARG A 113 7.82 13.95 6.16
N GLU A 114 7.24 13.49 5.06
CA GLU A 114 5.78 13.51 4.89
C GLU A 114 5.08 12.41 5.69
N CYS A 115 5.74 11.29 5.94
CA CYS A 115 5.14 10.14 6.62
C CYS A 115 5.44 10.07 8.13
N TYR A 116 6.23 10.98 8.64
CA TYR A 116 6.68 10.89 10.03
C TYR A 116 5.91 11.81 10.97
#